data_ebe82b140b19410527e8918a1d860f36
#
_entry.id   ebe82b140b19410527e8918a1d860f36
#
_cell.length_a   1.000
_cell.length_b   1.000
_cell.length_c   1.000
_cell.angle_alpha   90.00
_cell.angle_beta   90.00
_cell.angle_gamma   90.00
#
_symmetry.space_group_name_H-M   'P 1'
#
loop_
_entity.id
_entity.type
_entity.pdbx_description
1 polymer ?
#
loop_
_entity_poly.entity_id
_entity_poly.type
_entity_poly.pdbx_seq_one_letter_code
_entity_poly.pdbx_strand_id
1 'polypeptide(L)'
;MIDFIFYSVKTIGIQLLLIVVYQIFLSKETFFNANRLYLIGSLIASLVIPLINIETNTTKFENVINLNTILLENNQAKIEVQAKNDSFIEIINSFEIIYTIGLLIFFVLLAYKLKSIKERINNSKVEFHEGVKVYRIQNSNEAFSFLNLIFIGQNNTEISTVLQHELTHKNKWHSVDLFLLEIAKTIFWFNPLLWLYQKKLAEVHEFEADAIAVKNNASTYYKSIINQVFQVENFAFTNNFFNQSLIKKRIVMLQKSKSKKAMLLKYGIVIPAILVSLSLFSNKIYAQTETNEKTTSKEKNEVPFAVVEEIPRFLECENLSKEEAKECFNYNMYKHIMENFTYPKEAEEKKIEGRVSVQFIIDKEGNIRDVVTRGPANGELLEVEAKRIVSLLPKFIPAKHKGKAVNIKYGLPITFKLKD
;
A
#
# COMPACT_ATOMS: atom_id res chain seq x y z
N MET A 1 -10.26 -1.52 -7.35
CA MET A 1 -9.61 -0.19 -7.26
C MET A 1 -9.34 0.26 -5.82
N ILE A 2 -10.30 0.23 -4.91
CA ILE A 2 -10.14 0.66 -3.49
C ILE A 2 -8.95 -0.06 -2.84
N ASP A 3 -8.83 -1.36 -2.99
CA ASP A 3 -7.71 -2.15 -2.43
C ASP A 3 -6.36 -1.71 -2.98
N PHE A 4 -6.29 -1.33 -4.26
CA PHE A 4 -5.08 -0.79 -4.88
C PHE A 4 -4.68 0.57 -4.30
N ILE A 5 -5.66 1.43 -4.00
CA ILE A 5 -5.41 2.72 -3.35
C ILE A 5 -4.84 2.49 -1.94
N PHE A 6 -5.49 1.64 -1.13
CA PHE A 6 -4.98 1.30 0.21
C PHE A 6 -3.59 0.66 0.17
N TYR A 7 -3.36 -0.25 -0.78
CA TYR A 7 -2.03 -0.83 -1.01
C TYR A 7 -1.00 0.25 -1.33
N SER A 8 -1.34 1.18 -2.23
CA SER A 8 -0.45 2.26 -2.65
C SER A 8 -0.11 3.22 -1.50
N VAL A 9 -1.09 3.60 -0.69
CA VAL A 9 -0.90 4.45 0.49
C VAL A 9 0.03 3.78 1.50
N LYS A 10 -0.18 2.49 1.79
CA LYS A 10 0.71 1.70 2.66
C LYS A 10 2.12 1.64 2.12
N THR A 11 2.28 1.36 0.83
CA THR A 11 3.58 1.32 0.14
C THR A 11 4.32 2.65 0.26
N ILE A 12 3.63 3.78 0.00
CA ILE A 12 4.21 5.13 0.13
C ILE A 12 4.62 5.40 1.58
N GLY A 13 3.79 5.03 2.56
CA GLY A 13 4.12 5.19 3.98
C GLY A 13 5.39 4.43 4.40
N ILE A 14 5.53 3.18 3.95
CA ILE A 14 6.73 2.37 4.21
C ILE A 14 7.96 2.99 3.52
N GLN A 15 7.83 3.40 2.26
CA GLN A 15 8.91 4.04 1.51
C GLN A 15 9.38 5.31 2.20
N LEU A 16 8.45 6.15 2.69
CA LEU A 16 8.78 7.36 3.42
C LEU A 16 9.58 7.04 4.68
N LEU A 17 9.14 6.09 5.48
CA LEU A 17 9.85 5.68 6.69
C LEU A 17 11.26 5.19 6.37
N LEU A 18 11.41 4.29 5.40
CA LEU A 18 12.69 3.68 5.07
C LEU A 18 13.66 4.69 4.42
N ILE A 19 13.18 5.61 3.56
CA ILE A 19 14.05 6.63 2.96
C ILE A 19 14.53 7.68 3.98
N VAL A 20 13.70 7.99 4.99
CA VAL A 20 14.08 8.85 6.12
C VAL A 20 15.17 8.18 6.94
N VAL A 21 15.04 6.90 7.27
CA VAL A 21 16.08 6.11 7.97
C VAL A 21 17.38 6.15 7.16
N TYR A 22 17.33 5.91 5.85
CA TYR A 22 18.49 6.03 4.97
C TYR A 22 19.16 7.42 5.05
N GLN A 23 18.35 8.46 4.93
CA GLN A 23 18.85 9.83 4.88
C GLN A 23 19.53 10.26 6.18
N ILE A 24 19.01 9.83 7.34
CA ILE A 24 19.53 10.21 8.65
C ILE A 24 20.78 9.40 9.00
N PHE A 25 20.77 8.09 8.81
CA PHE A 25 21.77 7.20 9.39
C PHE A 25 22.82 6.70 8.39
N LEU A 26 22.43 6.45 7.12
CA LEU A 26 23.24 5.68 6.17
C LEU A 26 23.83 6.53 5.04
N SER A 27 23.15 7.59 4.62
CA SER A 27 23.51 8.38 3.42
C SER A 27 24.92 8.97 3.45
N LYS A 28 25.48 9.14 4.65
CA LYS A 28 26.82 9.69 4.85
C LYS A 28 27.91 8.62 4.95
N GLU A 29 27.59 7.32 4.97
CA GLU A 29 28.57 6.25 5.11
C GLU A 29 29.18 5.87 3.76
N THR A 30 30.48 5.47 3.78
CA THR A 30 31.23 5.11 2.56
C THR A 30 31.08 3.63 2.17
N PHE A 31 30.13 2.91 2.75
CA PHE A 31 29.78 1.54 2.39
C PHE A 31 28.80 1.50 1.21
N PHE A 32 29.27 1.89 0.02
CA PHE A 32 28.41 2.11 -1.15
C PHE A 32 27.58 0.87 -1.52
N ASN A 33 28.18 -0.33 -1.51
CA ASN A 33 27.46 -1.58 -1.75
C ASN A 33 26.33 -1.82 -0.73
N ALA A 34 26.57 -1.53 0.56
CA ALA A 34 25.55 -1.69 1.60
C ALA A 34 24.44 -0.65 1.44
N ASN A 35 24.79 0.61 1.10
CA ASN A 35 23.82 1.66 0.79
C ASN A 35 22.93 1.30 -0.40
N ARG A 36 23.52 0.76 -1.48
CA ARG A 36 22.81 0.27 -2.65
C ARG A 36 21.86 -0.85 -2.28
N LEU A 37 22.36 -1.87 -1.56
CA LEU A 37 21.54 -3.00 -1.13
C LEU A 37 20.38 -2.56 -0.23
N TYR A 38 20.64 -1.58 0.66
CA TYR A 38 19.60 -0.99 1.49
C TYR A 38 18.50 -0.33 0.65
N LEU A 39 18.86 0.53 -0.31
CA LEU A 39 17.89 1.24 -1.14
C LEU A 39 17.05 0.30 -1.99
N ILE A 40 17.67 -0.71 -2.61
CA ILE A 40 16.95 -1.71 -3.40
C ILE A 40 16.09 -2.60 -2.49
N GLY A 41 16.66 -3.09 -1.39
CA GLY A 41 15.96 -3.94 -0.44
C GLY A 41 14.78 -3.22 0.22
N SER A 42 14.93 -1.94 0.57
CA SER A 42 13.85 -1.13 1.14
C SER A 42 12.73 -0.87 0.13
N LEU A 43 13.07 -0.68 -1.14
CA LEU A 43 12.07 -0.56 -2.22
C LEU A 43 11.27 -1.86 -2.35
N ILE A 44 11.95 -3.01 -2.44
CA ILE A 44 11.28 -4.32 -2.52
C ILE A 44 10.44 -4.58 -1.25
N ALA A 45 10.99 -4.32 -0.07
CA ALA A 45 10.27 -4.48 1.19
C ALA A 45 8.99 -3.64 1.23
N SER A 46 9.03 -2.41 0.72
CA SER A 46 7.87 -1.53 0.66
C SER A 46 6.73 -2.07 -0.23
N LEU A 47 7.06 -2.85 -1.26
CA LEU A 47 6.09 -3.49 -2.13
C LEU A 47 5.55 -4.81 -1.53
N VAL A 48 6.38 -5.53 -0.78
CA VAL A 48 6.02 -6.86 -0.25
C VAL A 48 5.28 -6.76 1.09
N ILE A 49 5.68 -5.86 1.99
CA ILE A 49 5.11 -5.76 3.34
C ILE A 49 3.58 -5.58 3.35
N PRO A 50 2.96 -4.73 2.49
CA PRO A 50 1.50 -4.58 2.47
C PRO A 50 0.75 -5.84 2.02
N LEU A 51 1.43 -6.80 1.39
CA LEU A 51 0.85 -8.08 0.96
C LEU A 51 0.91 -9.14 2.07
N ILE A 52 1.71 -8.90 3.12
CA ILE A 52 1.85 -9.84 4.23
C ILE A 52 0.62 -9.76 5.12
N ASN A 53 0.00 -10.92 5.34
CA ASN A 53 -1.13 -11.09 6.23
C ASN A 53 -0.61 -11.55 7.59
N ILE A 54 -0.86 -10.76 8.64
CA ILE A 54 -0.50 -11.14 10.02
C ILE A 54 -1.78 -11.52 10.74
N GLU A 55 -1.88 -12.77 11.19
CA GLU A 55 -2.97 -13.23 12.03
C GLU A 55 -2.84 -12.62 13.42
N THR A 56 -3.87 -11.91 13.86
CA THR A 56 -3.94 -11.37 15.22
C THR A 56 -5.06 -12.05 15.99
N ASN A 57 -4.74 -12.54 17.19
CA ASN A 57 -5.69 -13.24 18.07
C ASN A 57 -6.71 -12.29 18.75
N THR A 58 -7.08 -11.20 18.10
CA THR A 58 -8.15 -10.34 18.62
C THR A 58 -9.46 -10.81 18.02
N THR A 59 -10.43 -11.14 18.85
CA THR A 59 -11.80 -11.45 18.47
C THR A 59 -12.40 -10.25 17.75
N LYS A 60 -12.31 -10.20 16.42
CA LYS A 60 -13.13 -9.32 15.59
C LYS A 60 -14.40 -10.07 15.20
N PHE A 61 -15.48 -9.34 15.28
CA PHE A 61 -16.79 -9.77 14.78
C PHE A 61 -16.73 -9.91 13.23
N GLU A 62 -16.18 -11.03 12.72
CA GLU A 62 -16.15 -11.32 11.29
C GLU A 62 -17.24 -12.30 10.90
N ASN A 63 -17.80 -12.07 9.71
CA ASN A 63 -18.93 -12.80 9.09
C ASN A 63 -20.33 -12.49 9.64
N VAL A 64 -20.56 -11.24 10.01
CA VAL A 64 -21.88 -10.74 10.39
C VAL A 64 -22.52 -10.09 9.16
N ILE A 65 -23.74 -10.48 8.83
CA ILE A 65 -24.55 -9.73 7.86
C ILE A 65 -24.91 -8.41 8.51
N ASN A 66 -24.38 -7.32 7.96
CA ASN A 66 -24.82 -6.00 8.37
C ASN A 66 -26.15 -5.70 7.70
N LEU A 67 -27.22 -5.71 8.47
CA LEU A 67 -28.50 -5.15 8.06
C LEU A 67 -28.38 -3.64 7.90
N ASN A 68 -29.32 -3.05 7.14
CA ASN A 68 -29.38 -1.59 7.00
C ASN A 68 -29.46 -0.92 8.38
N THR A 69 -28.76 0.19 8.55
CA THR A 69 -28.79 0.95 9.81
C THR A 69 -30.21 1.47 10.03
N ILE A 70 -30.77 1.19 11.18
CA ILE A 70 -32.08 1.68 11.59
C ILE A 70 -31.88 2.90 12.47
N LEU A 71 -32.38 4.05 12.02
CA LEU A 71 -32.45 5.29 12.79
C LEU A 71 -33.71 5.30 13.63
N LEU A 72 -33.57 5.40 14.94
CA LEU A 72 -34.66 5.53 15.89
C LEU A 72 -34.69 6.98 16.41
N GLU A 73 -35.63 7.75 15.92
CA GLU A 73 -35.88 9.13 16.30
C GLU A 73 -37.20 9.19 17.07
N ASN A 74 -37.16 9.33 18.38
CA ASN A 74 -38.29 9.60 19.30
C ASN A 74 -39.66 9.08 18.80
N ASN A 75 -39.84 7.75 18.80
CA ASN A 75 -41.01 6.99 18.34
C ASN A 75 -41.31 7.02 16.82
N GLN A 76 -40.39 7.49 15.98
CA GLN A 76 -40.43 7.31 14.53
C GLN A 76 -39.10 6.77 14.04
N ALA A 77 -39.09 5.58 13.44
CA ALA A 77 -37.88 5.10 12.80
C ALA A 77 -37.91 5.49 11.32
N LYS A 78 -36.75 5.81 10.81
CA LYS A 78 -36.49 5.95 9.38
C LYS A 78 -35.47 4.91 8.97
N ILE A 79 -35.74 4.19 7.89
CA ILE A 79 -34.70 3.39 7.26
C ILE A 79 -33.72 4.38 6.63
N GLU A 80 -32.51 4.48 7.18
CA GLU A 80 -31.41 4.97 6.41
C GLU A 80 -31.07 3.85 5.40
N VAL A 81 -31.80 3.79 4.30
CA VAL A 81 -31.29 3.12 3.12
C VAL A 81 -29.99 3.86 2.88
N GLN A 82 -28.84 3.20 3.14
CA GLN A 82 -27.59 3.69 2.56
C GLN A 82 -27.88 3.79 1.07
N ALA A 83 -28.23 4.99 0.64
CA ALA A 83 -28.23 5.31 -0.76
C ALA A 83 -26.86 4.85 -1.22
N LYS A 84 -26.85 3.80 -2.04
CA LYS A 84 -25.66 3.33 -2.72
C LYS A 84 -25.13 4.61 -3.33
N ASN A 85 -24.01 5.13 -2.76
CA ASN A 85 -23.50 6.42 -3.17
C ASN A 85 -23.10 6.28 -4.63
N ASP A 86 -24.02 6.53 -5.54
CA ASP A 86 -23.74 6.57 -6.98
C ASP A 86 -22.63 7.55 -7.28
N SER A 87 -22.56 8.67 -6.52
CA SER A 87 -21.43 9.61 -6.53
C SER A 87 -20.09 8.96 -6.16
N PHE A 88 -20.06 8.01 -5.24
CA PHE A 88 -18.82 7.32 -4.86
C PHE A 88 -18.36 6.34 -5.94
N ILE A 89 -19.30 5.70 -6.62
CA ILE A 89 -19.05 4.81 -7.76
C ILE A 89 -18.54 5.64 -8.97
N GLU A 90 -19.11 6.79 -9.23
CA GLU A 90 -18.64 7.71 -10.29
C GLU A 90 -17.22 8.22 -10.01
N ILE A 91 -16.89 8.55 -8.76
CA ILE A 91 -15.53 8.95 -8.36
C ILE A 91 -14.55 7.79 -8.57
N ILE A 92 -14.91 6.56 -8.22
CA ILE A 92 -14.06 5.38 -8.42
C ILE A 92 -13.80 5.14 -9.92
N ASN A 93 -14.83 5.21 -10.76
CA ASN A 93 -14.69 5.05 -12.21
C ASN A 93 -13.81 6.14 -12.82
N SER A 94 -13.95 7.40 -12.37
CA SER A 94 -13.10 8.50 -12.79
C SER A 94 -11.63 8.28 -12.41
N PHE A 95 -11.36 7.72 -11.23
CA PHE A 95 -10.01 7.40 -10.78
C PHE A 95 -9.36 6.30 -11.63
N GLU A 96 -10.13 5.29 -12.07
CA GLU A 96 -9.65 4.23 -12.97
C GLU A 96 -9.19 4.79 -14.31
N ILE A 97 -9.98 5.70 -14.86
CA ILE A 97 -9.66 6.37 -16.13
C ILE A 97 -8.37 7.20 -15.98
N ILE A 98 -8.26 8.01 -14.94
CA ILE A 98 -7.07 8.83 -14.67
C ILE A 98 -5.83 7.95 -14.48
N TYR A 99 -5.94 6.85 -13.73
CA TYR A 99 -4.83 5.93 -13.50
C TYR A 99 -4.37 5.28 -14.81
N THR A 100 -5.29 4.81 -15.64
CA THR A 100 -4.95 4.18 -16.93
C THR A 100 -4.32 5.15 -17.91
N ILE A 101 -4.81 6.39 -17.97
CA ILE A 101 -4.20 7.44 -18.80
C ILE A 101 -2.77 7.72 -18.32
N GLY A 102 -2.55 7.89 -17.03
CA GLY A 102 -1.23 8.11 -16.45
C GLY A 102 -0.27 6.94 -16.75
N LEU A 103 -0.73 5.70 -16.57
CA LEU A 103 0.04 4.51 -16.89
C LEU A 103 0.46 4.47 -18.37
N LEU A 104 -0.45 4.79 -19.30
CA LEU A 104 -0.17 4.85 -20.72
C LEU A 104 0.86 5.94 -21.06
N ILE A 105 0.72 7.14 -20.48
CA ILE A 105 1.68 8.23 -20.68
C ILE A 105 3.08 7.79 -20.25
N PHE A 106 3.22 7.25 -19.01
CA PHE A 106 4.54 6.84 -18.52
C PHE A 106 5.11 5.64 -19.27
N PHE A 107 4.26 4.73 -19.76
CA PHE A 107 4.67 3.63 -20.63
C PHE A 107 5.22 4.15 -21.97
N VAL A 108 4.56 5.12 -22.59
CA VAL A 108 5.06 5.75 -23.83
C VAL A 108 6.38 6.48 -23.57
N LEU A 109 6.52 7.18 -22.44
CA LEU A 109 7.78 7.84 -22.07
C LEU A 109 8.92 6.82 -21.86
N LEU A 110 8.64 5.67 -21.24
CA LEU A 110 9.62 4.59 -21.09
C LEU A 110 10.01 4.00 -22.45
N ALA A 111 9.03 3.72 -23.31
CA ALA A 111 9.27 3.21 -24.66
C ALA A 111 10.12 4.21 -25.49
N TYR A 112 9.85 5.52 -25.37
CA TYR A 112 10.64 6.56 -26.02
C TYR A 112 12.09 6.58 -25.53
N LYS A 113 12.33 6.44 -24.20
CA LYS A 113 13.70 6.34 -23.65
C LYS A 113 14.45 5.12 -24.21
N LEU A 114 13.79 3.96 -24.31
CA LEU A 114 14.40 2.76 -24.87
C LEU A 114 14.69 2.91 -26.38
N LYS A 115 13.77 3.52 -27.12
CA LYS A 115 13.96 3.85 -28.54
C LYS A 115 15.17 4.77 -28.74
N SER A 116 15.30 5.82 -27.91
CA SER A 116 16.44 6.74 -27.97
C SER A 116 17.79 6.02 -27.74
N ILE A 117 17.85 5.07 -26.81
CA ILE A 117 19.06 4.25 -26.61
C ILE A 117 19.35 3.41 -27.85
N LYS A 118 18.35 2.79 -28.46
CA LYS A 118 18.49 2.01 -29.70
C LYS A 118 19.01 2.87 -30.87
N GLU A 119 18.51 4.10 -31.01
CA GLU A 119 18.96 5.04 -32.02
C GLU A 119 20.43 5.45 -31.77
N ARG A 120 20.83 5.67 -30.53
CA ARG A 120 22.24 5.97 -30.15
C ARG A 120 23.16 4.79 -30.49
N ILE A 121 22.72 3.53 -30.29
CA ILE A 121 23.48 2.35 -30.73
C ILE A 121 23.69 2.35 -32.24
N ASN A 122 22.62 2.58 -33.02
CA ASN A 122 22.68 2.53 -34.50
C ASN A 122 23.53 3.65 -35.09
N ASN A 123 23.57 4.82 -34.44
CA ASN A 123 24.29 6.00 -34.91
C ASN A 123 25.73 6.10 -34.37
N SER A 124 26.17 5.14 -33.56
CA SER A 124 27.51 5.14 -32.96
C SER A 124 28.49 4.29 -33.78
N LYS A 125 29.75 4.73 -33.87
CA LYS A 125 30.84 3.91 -34.38
C LYS A 125 31.39 3.02 -33.27
N VAL A 126 31.68 1.77 -33.62
CA VAL A 126 32.26 0.82 -32.63
C VAL A 126 33.76 0.91 -32.68
N GLU A 127 34.39 1.14 -31.54
CA GLU A 127 35.85 1.15 -31.37
C GLU A 127 36.21 0.24 -30.16
N PHE A 128 37.49 -0.21 -30.13
CA PHE A 128 37.99 -1.00 -29.01
C PHE A 128 39.07 -0.18 -28.29
N HIS A 129 38.88 0.06 -27.00
CA HIS A 129 39.85 0.69 -26.13
C HIS A 129 40.16 -0.25 -24.97
N GLU A 130 41.44 -0.54 -24.75
CA GLU A 130 41.91 -1.45 -23.69
C GLU A 130 41.16 -2.83 -23.72
N GLY A 131 40.83 -3.34 -24.93
CA GLY A 131 40.12 -4.58 -25.10
C GLY A 131 38.60 -4.51 -24.83
N VAL A 132 38.08 -3.33 -24.51
CA VAL A 132 36.66 -3.08 -24.23
C VAL A 132 35.98 -2.49 -25.46
N LYS A 133 34.82 -3.03 -25.82
CA LYS A 133 33.97 -2.49 -26.89
C LYS A 133 33.28 -1.21 -26.43
N VAL A 134 33.52 -0.11 -27.13
CA VAL A 134 32.99 1.23 -26.86
C VAL A 134 32.23 1.74 -28.08
N TYR A 135 31.08 2.38 -27.84
CA TYR A 135 30.27 3.05 -28.85
C TYR A 135 30.58 4.54 -28.85
N ARG A 136 31.21 5.02 -29.94
CA ARG A 136 31.60 6.43 -30.08
C ARG A 136 30.47 7.28 -30.61
N ILE A 137 29.99 8.23 -29.80
CA ILE A 137 28.93 9.17 -30.21
C ILE A 137 29.55 10.38 -30.88
N GLN A 138 29.10 10.70 -32.09
CA GLN A 138 29.60 11.87 -32.84
C GLN A 138 29.16 13.18 -32.17
N ASN A 139 30.03 14.18 -32.23
CA ASN A 139 29.78 15.54 -31.75
C ASN A 139 29.24 15.63 -30.29
N SER A 140 29.69 14.74 -29.41
CA SER A 140 29.26 14.68 -28.02
C SER A 140 30.46 14.62 -27.07
N ASN A 141 30.28 15.21 -25.88
CA ASN A 141 31.17 15.07 -24.73
C ASN A 141 30.60 14.07 -23.70
N GLU A 142 29.40 13.51 -23.93
CA GLU A 142 28.73 12.61 -23.00
C GLU A 142 29.48 11.28 -22.89
N ALA A 143 29.50 10.72 -21.68
CA ALA A 143 29.86 9.35 -21.44
C ALA A 143 28.80 8.72 -20.55
N PHE A 144 28.37 7.52 -20.86
CA PHE A 144 27.42 6.75 -20.03
C PHE A 144 27.48 5.27 -20.40
N SER A 145 27.03 4.44 -19.48
CA SER A 145 26.85 3.01 -19.70
C SER A 145 25.39 2.62 -19.57
N PHE A 146 24.95 1.68 -20.41
CA PHE A 146 23.64 1.08 -20.32
C PHE A 146 23.74 -0.44 -20.51
N LEU A 147 23.36 -1.21 -19.49
CA LEU A 147 23.56 -2.64 -19.43
C LEU A 147 25.02 -3.02 -19.74
N ASN A 148 25.26 -3.75 -20.81
CA ASN A 148 26.58 -4.18 -21.27
C ASN A 148 27.25 -3.23 -22.28
N LEU A 149 26.64 -2.08 -22.59
CA LEU A 149 27.09 -1.12 -23.58
C LEU A 149 27.74 0.07 -22.90
N ILE A 150 28.87 0.54 -23.43
CA ILE A 150 29.55 1.75 -22.99
C ILE A 150 29.56 2.74 -24.15
N PHE A 151 29.11 3.95 -23.88
CA PHE A 151 29.06 5.06 -24.84
C PHE A 151 30.01 6.14 -24.38
N ILE A 152 30.87 6.61 -25.30
CA ILE A 152 31.80 7.72 -25.03
C ILE A 152 31.76 8.67 -26.21
N GLY A 153 31.53 9.95 -25.96
CA GLY A 153 31.52 10.99 -26.97
C GLY A 153 32.90 11.17 -27.62
N GLN A 154 32.93 11.54 -28.89
CA GLN A 154 34.20 11.72 -29.65
C GLN A 154 35.05 12.85 -29.13
N ASN A 155 34.47 13.86 -28.49
CA ASN A 155 35.21 15.03 -27.96
C ASN A 155 35.85 14.75 -26.60
N ASN A 156 35.66 13.57 -26.00
CA ASN A 156 36.36 13.19 -24.76
C ASN A 156 37.81 12.88 -25.03
N THR A 157 38.68 13.67 -24.43
CA THR A 157 40.17 13.56 -24.57
C THR A 157 40.76 12.55 -23.58
N GLU A 158 40.13 12.33 -22.40
CA GLU A 158 40.62 11.46 -21.35
C GLU A 158 39.88 10.13 -21.31
N ILE A 159 39.94 9.36 -22.42
CA ILE A 159 39.16 8.14 -22.63
C ILE A 159 39.42 7.10 -21.55
N SER A 160 40.66 6.86 -21.14
CA SER A 160 41.02 5.83 -20.14
C SER A 160 40.39 6.09 -18.77
N THR A 161 40.39 7.35 -18.33
CA THR A 161 39.80 7.75 -17.04
C THR A 161 38.27 7.59 -17.04
N VAL A 162 37.64 8.03 -18.13
CA VAL A 162 36.18 7.92 -18.32
C VAL A 162 35.79 6.45 -18.49
N LEU A 163 36.54 5.66 -19.22
CA LEU A 163 36.31 4.25 -19.46
C LEU A 163 36.30 3.45 -18.15
N GLN A 164 37.22 3.71 -17.22
CA GLN A 164 37.28 3.04 -15.91
C GLN A 164 36.03 3.34 -15.08
N HIS A 165 35.53 4.57 -15.12
CA HIS A 165 34.29 4.95 -14.46
C HIS A 165 33.09 4.20 -15.07
N GLU A 166 32.93 4.22 -16.39
CA GLU A 166 31.84 3.56 -17.09
C GLU A 166 31.89 2.03 -16.99
N LEU A 167 33.10 1.43 -16.95
CA LEU A 167 33.27 0.01 -16.69
C LEU A 167 32.74 -0.39 -15.31
N THR A 168 32.85 0.50 -14.33
CA THR A 168 32.29 0.21 -13.00
C THR A 168 30.77 0.13 -13.06
N HIS A 169 30.10 1.08 -13.73
CA HIS A 169 28.65 1.04 -13.91
C HIS A 169 28.20 -0.23 -14.64
N LYS A 170 28.90 -0.61 -15.71
CA LYS A 170 28.64 -1.84 -16.46
C LYS A 170 28.82 -3.09 -15.58
N ASN A 171 29.99 -3.23 -14.93
CA ASN A 171 30.33 -4.44 -14.17
C ASN A 171 29.47 -4.61 -12.91
N LYS A 172 28.98 -3.52 -12.34
CA LYS A 172 28.11 -3.49 -11.17
C LYS A 172 26.62 -3.54 -11.53
N TRP A 173 26.28 -3.56 -12.80
CA TRP A 173 24.89 -3.61 -13.27
C TRP A 173 24.02 -2.44 -12.78
N HIS A 174 24.61 -1.26 -12.62
CA HIS A 174 23.92 -0.06 -12.12
C HIS A 174 22.69 0.31 -12.97
N SER A 175 22.76 0.07 -14.28
CA SER A 175 21.64 0.33 -15.21
C SER A 175 20.41 -0.53 -14.92
N VAL A 176 20.59 -1.76 -14.39
CA VAL A 176 19.47 -2.64 -14.04
C VAL A 176 18.69 -2.08 -12.88
N ASP A 177 19.36 -1.57 -11.86
CA ASP A 177 18.72 -0.96 -10.69
C ASP A 177 17.85 0.24 -11.09
N LEU A 178 18.41 1.11 -11.94
CA LEU A 178 17.68 2.28 -12.44
C LEU A 178 16.53 1.90 -13.36
N PHE A 179 16.70 0.84 -14.16
CA PHE A 179 15.65 0.33 -15.04
C PHE A 179 14.47 -0.25 -14.24
N LEU A 180 14.75 -0.98 -13.16
CA LEU A 180 13.71 -1.46 -12.24
C LEU A 180 12.91 -0.30 -11.62
N LEU A 181 13.58 0.79 -11.25
CA LEU A 181 12.92 2.00 -10.77
C LEU A 181 12.09 2.70 -11.87
N GLU A 182 12.54 2.68 -13.12
CA GLU A 182 11.74 3.22 -14.25
C GLU A 182 10.45 2.41 -14.44
N ILE A 183 10.51 1.07 -14.33
CA ILE A 183 9.31 0.22 -14.34
C ILE A 183 8.39 0.54 -13.15
N ALA A 184 8.96 0.65 -11.94
CA ALA A 184 8.17 0.99 -10.76
C ALA A 184 7.49 2.37 -10.89
N LYS A 185 8.18 3.37 -11.48
CA LYS A 185 7.60 4.69 -11.77
C LYS A 185 6.52 4.66 -12.84
N THR A 186 6.57 3.72 -13.76
CA THR A 186 5.51 3.55 -14.76
C THR A 186 4.24 3.02 -14.11
N ILE A 187 4.34 2.06 -13.19
CA ILE A 187 3.20 1.46 -12.48
C ILE A 187 2.66 2.43 -11.42
N PHE A 188 3.54 3.02 -10.62
CA PHE A 188 3.21 3.95 -9.53
C PHE A 188 3.58 5.38 -9.89
N TRP A 189 3.16 5.84 -11.07
CA TRP A 189 3.52 7.14 -11.62
C TRP A 189 3.15 8.32 -10.72
N PHE A 190 2.13 8.17 -9.88
CA PHE A 190 1.68 9.16 -8.91
C PHE A 190 2.52 9.19 -7.61
N ASN A 191 3.49 8.28 -7.44
CA ASN A 191 4.29 8.16 -6.23
C ASN A 191 5.60 8.98 -6.32
N PRO A 192 5.72 10.15 -5.67
CA PRO A 192 6.90 11.00 -5.77
C PRO A 192 8.15 10.41 -5.11
N LEU A 193 8.01 9.46 -4.18
CA LEU A 193 9.15 8.87 -3.49
C LEU A 193 10.03 8.03 -4.42
N LEU A 194 9.47 7.46 -5.49
CA LEU A 194 10.25 6.70 -6.47
C LEU A 194 11.30 7.56 -7.19
N TRP A 195 11.00 8.86 -7.46
CA TRP A 195 11.98 9.81 -7.99
C TRP A 195 13.08 10.10 -6.98
N LEU A 196 12.71 10.18 -5.69
CA LEU A 196 13.68 10.36 -4.62
C LEU A 196 14.58 9.13 -4.47
N TYR A 197 14.02 7.91 -4.51
CA TYR A 197 14.78 6.66 -4.52
C TYR A 197 15.74 6.59 -5.69
N GLN A 198 15.29 6.91 -6.90
CA GLN A 198 16.14 6.94 -8.09
C GLN A 198 17.29 7.91 -7.95
N LYS A 199 17.03 9.12 -7.44
CA LYS A 199 18.06 10.12 -7.20
C LYS A 199 19.10 9.63 -6.18
N LYS A 200 18.65 9.01 -5.07
CA LYS A 200 19.54 8.49 -4.05
C LYS A 200 20.36 7.30 -4.54
N LEU A 201 19.76 6.42 -5.30
CA LEU A 201 20.45 5.28 -5.87
C LEU A 201 21.47 5.70 -6.92
N ALA A 202 21.15 6.67 -7.79
CA ALA A 202 22.09 7.25 -8.71
C ALA A 202 23.29 7.93 -7.99
N GLU A 203 23.02 8.68 -6.90
CA GLU A 203 24.09 9.26 -6.05
C GLU A 203 25.06 8.17 -5.55
N VAL A 204 24.53 7.03 -5.08
CA VAL A 204 25.34 5.90 -4.57
C VAL A 204 26.14 5.24 -5.70
N HIS A 205 25.55 5.08 -6.88
CA HIS A 205 26.22 4.52 -8.05
C HIS A 205 27.43 5.39 -8.48
N GLU A 206 27.24 6.73 -8.50
CA GLU A 206 28.34 7.66 -8.78
C GLU A 206 29.45 7.54 -7.75
N PHE A 207 29.11 7.51 -6.46
CA PHE A 207 30.13 7.39 -5.39
C PHE A 207 30.89 6.06 -5.47
N GLU A 208 30.25 4.97 -5.86
CA GLU A 208 30.89 3.67 -6.04
C GLU A 208 31.85 3.69 -7.25
N ALA A 209 31.39 4.25 -8.37
CA ALA A 209 32.20 4.37 -9.59
C ALA A 209 33.42 5.28 -9.36
N ASP A 210 33.21 6.43 -8.70
CA ASP A 210 34.26 7.36 -8.33
C ASP A 210 35.32 6.71 -7.43
N ALA A 211 34.91 5.98 -6.39
CA ALA A 211 35.81 5.33 -5.46
C ALA A 211 36.68 4.25 -6.11
N ILE A 212 36.26 3.68 -7.24
CA ILE A 212 37.03 2.73 -8.02
C ILE A 212 37.96 3.48 -9.01
N ALA A 213 37.44 4.46 -9.73
CA ALA A 213 38.19 5.20 -10.76
C ALA A 213 39.34 6.00 -10.17
N VAL A 214 39.19 6.61 -8.98
CA VAL A 214 40.20 7.40 -8.31
C VAL A 214 41.46 6.63 -7.91
N LYS A 215 41.38 5.28 -7.78
CA LYS A 215 42.50 4.45 -7.35
C LYS A 215 43.68 4.45 -8.33
N ASN A 216 43.39 4.65 -9.63
CA ASN A 216 44.42 4.56 -10.66
C ASN A 216 45.18 5.87 -10.83
N ASN A 217 44.51 7.02 -10.79
CA ASN A 217 45.12 8.34 -10.87
C ASN A 217 44.23 9.42 -10.25
N ALA A 218 44.40 9.67 -8.96
CA ALA A 218 43.57 10.61 -8.21
C ALA A 218 43.62 12.04 -8.77
N SER A 219 44.81 12.55 -9.10
CA SER A 219 44.98 13.94 -9.54
C SER A 219 44.27 14.22 -10.86
N THR A 220 44.43 13.33 -11.84
CA THR A 220 43.77 13.44 -13.16
C THR A 220 42.27 13.28 -13.01
N TYR A 221 41.83 12.34 -12.15
CA TYR A 221 40.40 12.10 -11.93
C TYR A 221 39.69 13.31 -11.30
N TYR A 222 40.29 13.93 -10.29
CA TYR A 222 39.74 15.16 -9.69
C TYR A 222 39.64 16.30 -10.70
N LYS A 223 40.67 16.47 -11.56
CA LYS A 223 40.60 17.46 -12.63
C LYS A 223 39.49 17.20 -13.61
N SER A 224 39.25 15.93 -14.02
CA SER A 224 38.20 15.59 -14.96
C SER A 224 36.79 15.87 -14.37
N ILE A 225 36.55 15.54 -13.09
CA ILE A 225 35.28 15.87 -12.42
C ILE A 225 35.06 17.39 -12.34
N ILE A 226 36.11 18.16 -12.02
CA ILE A 226 36.05 19.62 -11.94
C ILE A 226 35.81 20.21 -13.32
N ASN A 227 36.47 19.72 -14.36
CA ASN A 227 36.27 20.17 -15.74
C ASN A 227 34.85 19.93 -16.23
N GLN A 228 34.17 18.84 -15.80
CA GLN A 228 32.76 18.63 -16.08
C GLN A 228 31.88 19.75 -15.52
N VAL A 229 32.25 20.39 -14.41
CA VAL A 229 31.50 21.55 -13.86
C VAL A 229 31.64 22.76 -14.76
N PHE A 230 32.83 23.00 -15.30
CA PHE A 230 33.14 24.20 -16.10
C PHE A 230 32.77 24.07 -17.59
N GLN A 231 32.66 22.83 -18.11
CA GLN A 231 32.24 22.58 -19.49
C GLN A 231 30.77 22.64 -19.72
N VAL A 232 29.97 22.78 -18.65
CA VAL A 232 28.52 23.04 -18.75
C VAL A 232 28.29 24.53 -19.04
N GLU A 233 28.83 25.01 -20.17
CA GLU A 233 28.41 26.28 -20.73
C GLU A 233 27.10 26.10 -21.45
N ASN A 234 26.11 26.88 -21.00
CA ASN A 234 24.88 27.31 -21.67
C ASN A 234 23.65 26.42 -21.72
N PHE A 235 22.61 27.05 -21.16
CA PHE A 235 21.19 26.94 -21.48
C PHE A 235 20.37 25.77 -20.94
N ALA A 236 20.03 25.81 -19.65
CA ALA A 236 18.65 25.63 -19.16
C ALA A 236 18.61 25.85 -17.65
N PHE A 237 17.76 26.75 -17.20
CA PHE A 237 17.67 27.21 -15.81
C PHE A 237 17.31 26.12 -14.76
N THR A 238 16.89 24.95 -15.18
CA THR A 238 16.43 23.88 -14.27
C THR A 238 17.38 22.70 -14.07
N ASN A 239 18.17 22.31 -15.07
CA ASN A 239 19.03 21.12 -14.99
C ASN A 239 20.41 21.39 -14.34
N ASN A 240 20.94 22.60 -14.45
CA ASN A 240 22.29 22.93 -13.98
C ASN A 240 22.44 22.91 -12.46
N PHE A 241 21.42 23.32 -11.70
CA PHE A 241 21.46 23.29 -10.23
C PHE A 241 21.52 21.86 -9.69
N PHE A 242 20.84 20.90 -10.31
CA PHE A 242 20.89 19.50 -9.88
C PHE A 242 22.24 18.84 -10.17
N ASN A 243 22.83 19.09 -11.33
CA ASN A 243 24.14 18.54 -11.70
C ASN A 243 25.26 19.12 -10.83
N GLN A 244 25.28 20.42 -10.57
CA GLN A 244 26.23 21.02 -9.66
C GLN A 244 26.13 20.49 -8.22
N SER A 245 24.92 20.24 -7.73
CA SER A 245 24.69 19.62 -6.43
C SER A 245 25.23 18.19 -6.35
N LEU A 246 25.08 17.38 -7.40
CA LEU A 246 25.62 16.02 -7.45
C LEU A 246 27.14 16.02 -7.51
N ILE A 247 27.75 16.83 -8.36
CA ILE A 247 29.20 16.93 -8.47
C ILE A 247 29.84 17.37 -7.14
N LYS A 248 29.23 18.35 -6.46
CA LYS A 248 29.68 18.75 -5.11
C LYS A 248 29.66 17.57 -4.14
N LYS A 249 28.59 16.77 -4.15
CA LYS A 249 28.48 15.58 -3.30
C LYS A 249 29.53 14.52 -3.65
N ARG A 250 29.83 14.29 -4.93
CA ARG A 250 30.85 13.37 -5.40
C ARG A 250 32.23 13.79 -4.85
N ILE A 251 32.61 15.06 -4.99
CA ILE A 251 33.90 15.60 -4.48
C ILE A 251 33.96 15.43 -2.95
N VAL A 252 32.91 15.81 -2.21
CA VAL A 252 32.88 15.69 -0.75
C VAL A 252 33.00 14.22 -0.33
N MET A 253 32.35 13.30 -1.03
CA MET A 253 32.38 11.87 -0.71
C MET A 253 33.74 11.24 -1.04
N LEU A 254 34.40 11.67 -2.11
CA LEU A 254 35.75 11.23 -2.46
C LEU A 254 36.81 11.68 -1.45
N GLN A 255 36.68 12.90 -0.88
CA GLN A 255 37.60 13.43 0.14
C GLN A 255 37.37 12.80 1.52
N LYS A 256 36.24 12.11 1.69
CA LYS A 256 35.89 11.51 2.96
C LYS A 256 36.73 10.27 3.25
N SER A 257 37.26 10.17 4.48
CA SER A 257 37.93 8.96 4.96
C SER A 257 36.94 7.78 4.98
N LYS A 258 37.44 6.56 4.73
CA LYS A 258 36.60 5.35 4.78
C LYS A 258 35.94 5.19 6.14
N SER A 259 34.67 4.94 6.14
CA SER A 259 33.87 4.67 7.35
C SER A 259 34.43 3.47 8.12
N LYS A 260 34.53 3.59 9.45
CA LYS A 260 35.00 2.50 10.32
C LYS A 260 34.03 1.31 10.24
N LYS A 261 34.54 0.08 10.31
CA LYS A 261 33.72 -1.15 10.27
C LYS A 261 32.60 -1.16 11.32
N ALA A 262 32.83 -0.57 12.49
CA ALA A 262 31.79 -0.42 13.52
C ALA A 262 30.54 0.33 13.02
N MET A 263 30.67 1.22 12.03
CA MET A 263 29.51 1.93 11.45
C MET A 263 28.59 1.02 10.65
N LEU A 264 29.00 -0.22 10.31
CA LEU A 264 28.11 -1.23 9.74
C LEU A 264 26.96 -1.59 10.70
N LEU A 265 27.15 -1.45 12.01
CA LEU A 265 26.09 -1.66 12.99
C LEU A 265 24.90 -0.71 12.79
N LYS A 266 25.10 0.45 12.16
CA LYS A 266 23.99 1.36 11.81
C LYS A 266 22.96 0.71 10.85
N TYR A 267 23.42 -0.24 10.01
CA TYR A 267 22.50 -0.96 9.14
C TYR A 267 21.57 -1.91 9.92
N GLY A 268 21.91 -2.24 11.16
CA GLY A 268 21.02 -2.96 12.07
C GLY A 268 19.72 -2.23 12.39
N ILE A 269 19.66 -0.89 12.22
CA ILE A 269 18.42 -0.11 12.40
C ILE A 269 17.34 -0.46 11.36
N VAL A 270 17.73 -1.15 10.30
CA VAL A 270 16.79 -1.69 9.28
C VAL A 270 15.79 -2.66 9.92
N ILE A 271 16.26 -3.49 10.86
CA ILE A 271 15.42 -4.52 11.51
C ILE A 271 14.26 -3.88 12.27
N PRO A 272 14.49 -2.96 13.24
CA PRO A 272 13.37 -2.29 13.91
C PRO A 272 12.51 -1.48 12.96
N ALA A 273 13.07 -0.85 11.92
CA ALA A 273 12.30 -0.11 10.92
C ALA A 273 11.35 -1.03 10.11
N ILE A 274 11.80 -2.23 9.74
CA ILE A 274 10.96 -3.23 9.08
C ILE A 274 9.90 -3.76 10.05
N LEU A 275 10.23 -4.03 11.32
CA LEU A 275 9.25 -4.48 12.32
C LEU A 275 8.15 -3.42 12.55
N VAL A 276 8.51 -2.15 12.64
CA VAL A 276 7.55 -1.05 12.70
C VAL A 276 6.68 -1.01 11.44
N SER A 277 7.29 -1.16 10.26
CA SER A 277 6.55 -1.19 8.99
C SER A 277 5.56 -2.36 8.93
N LEU A 278 5.96 -3.55 9.37
CA LEU A 278 5.09 -4.73 9.47
C LEU A 278 3.94 -4.49 10.44
N SER A 279 4.23 -3.92 11.62
CA SER A 279 3.21 -3.63 12.63
C SER A 279 2.15 -2.63 12.16
N LEU A 280 2.57 -1.59 11.42
CA LEU A 280 1.68 -0.49 11.00
C LEU A 280 0.98 -0.75 9.67
N PHE A 281 1.64 -1.39 8.71
CA PHE A 281 1.20 -1.43 7.32
C PHE A 281 0.86 -2.82 6.78
N SER A 282 1.15 -3.92 7.52
CA SER A 282 0.70 -5.25 7.11
C SER A 282 -0.84 -5.37 7.19
N ASN A 283 -1.38 -6.33 6.46
CA ASN A 283 -2.78 -6.69 6.60
C ASN A 283 -2.95 -7.55 7.86
N LYS A 284 -3.84 -7.12 8.76
CA LYS A 284 -4.17 -7.91 9.95
C LYS A 284 -5.33 -8.83 9.61
N ILE A 285 -5.07 -10.12 9.55
CA ILE A 285 -6.10 -11.13 9.54
C ILE A 285 -6.31 -11.57 10.99
N TYR A 286 -7.54 -11.54 11.43
CA TYR A 286 -7.90 -11.98 12.79
C TYR A 286 -8.13 -13.48 12.75
N ALA A 287 -7.18 -14.24 13.34
CA ALA A 287 -7.33 -15.68 13.48
C ALA A 287 -8.50 -15.99 14.41
N GLN A 288 -9.32 -16.95 14.03
CA GLN A 288 -10.21 -17.59 14.97
C GLN A 288 -9.37 -18.41 15.94
N THR A 289 -9.20 -17.91 17.15
CA THR A 289 -8.57 -18.70 18.21
C THR A 289 -9.51 -19.87 18.49
N GLU A 290 -9.17 -21.05 18.04
CA GLU A 290 -9.66 -22.28 18.66
C GLU A 290 -9.09 -22.30 20.09
N THR A 291 -9.82 -21.69 21.00
CA THR A 291 -9.60 -21.97 22.41
C THR A 291 -9.96 -23.44 22.64
N ASN A 292 -8.92 -24.28 22.73
CA ASN A 292 -9.03 -25.61 23.29
C ASN A 292 -9.37 -25.51 24.80
N GLU A 293 -10.53 -24.95 25.13
CA GLU A 293 -11.20 -25.27 26.36
C GLU A 293 -12.00 -26.53 26.10
N LYS A 294 -11.51 -27.63 26.68
CA LYS A 294 -12.27 -28.86 26.90
C LYS A 294 -13.52 -28.54 27.69
N THR A 295 -14.58 -28.13 27.00
CA THR A 295 -15.93 -28.15 27.53
C THR A 295 -16.85 -28.63 26.41
N THR A 296 -17.28 -29.86 26.59
CA THR A 296 -18.42 -30.56 25.95
C THR A 296 -18.83 -30.11 24.55
N SER A 297 -18.53 -30.98 23.60
CA SER A 297 -19.05 -31.05 22.24
C SER A 297 -20.49 -30.54 22.08
N LYS A 298 -20.66 -29.31 21.53
CA LYS A 298 -21.82 -28.93 20.76
C LYS A 298 -21.35 -28.43 19.40
N GLU A 299 -21.80 -29.14 18.36
CA GLU A 299 -21.48 -28.98 16.95
C GLU A 299 -21.49 -27.48 16.50
N LYS A 300 -20.31 -26.96 16.17
CA LYS A 300 -20.17 -25.69 15.44
C LYS A 300 -20.39 -25.93 13.94
N ASN A 301 -21.64 -25.94 13.50
CA ASN A 301 -22.00 -25.83 12.08
C ASN A 301 -22.48 -24.41 11.78
N GLU A 302 -21.64 -23.40 11.96
CA GLU A 302 -21.91 -22.04 11.51
C GLU A 302 -21.38 -21.88 10.07
N VAL A 303 -22.28 -21.61 9.12
CA VAL A 303 -21.93 -21.41 7.71
C VAL A 303 -21.87 -19.90 7.44
N PRO A 304 -20.78 -19.38 6.81
CA PRO A 304 -20.73 -17.97 6.41
C PRO A 304 -21.84 -17.64 5.42
N PHE A 305 -22.53 -16.51 5.62
CA PHE A 305 -23.67 -16.08 4.80
C PHE A 305 -23.36 -15.96 3.29
N ALA A 306 -22.14 -15.58 2.92
CA ALA A 306 -21.73 -15.48 1.50
C ALA A 306 -21.91 -16.79 0.71
N VAL A 307 -22.12 -17.91 1.41
CA VAL A 307 -22.22 -19.26 0.84
C VAL A 307 -23.64 -19.85 0.99
N VAL A 308 -24.57 -19.13 1.64
CA VAL A 308 -25.90 -19.66 1.93
C VAL A 308 -26.82 -19.51 0.71
N GLU A 309 -27.44 -20.62 0.31
CA GLU A 309 -28.36 -20.66 -0.83
C GLU A 309 -29.69 -20.00 -0.53
N GLU A 310 -30.24 -20.25 0.68
CA GLU A 310 -31.51 -19.69 1.14
C GLU A 310 -31.28 -18.91 2.46
N ILE A 311 -31.66 -17.64 2.48
CA ILE A 311 -31.63 -16.78 3.68
C ILE A 311 -32.74 -17.16 4.65
N PRO A 312 -32.60 -16.88 5.97
CA PRO A 312 -33.75 -17.04 6.88
C PRO A 312 -34.88 -16.11 6.49
N ARG A 313 -36.11 -16.53 6.78
CA ARG A 313 -37.32 -15.80 6.39
C ARG A 313 -38.24 -15.64 7.60
N PHE A 314 -38.96 -14.53 7.64
CA PHE A 314 -40.17 -14.47 8.47
C PHE A 314 -41.24 -15.44 7.89
N LEU A 315 -42.10 -15.95 8.73
CA LEU A 315 -43.16 -16.88 8.30
C LEU A 315 -44.03 -16.30 7.17
N GLU A 316 -44.26 -14.98 7.22
CA GLU A 316 -45.03 -14.24 6.21
C GLU A 316 -44.33 -14.16 4.83
N CYS A 317 -43.04 -14.45 4.78
CA CYS A 317 -42.20 -14.35 3.57
C CYS A 317 -41.89 -15.73 2.94
N GLU A 318 -42.59 -16.80 3.30
CA GLU A 318 -42.23 -18.18 2.96
C GLU A 318 -42.17 -18.45 1.45
N ASN A 319 -43.18 -17.97 0.71
CA ASN A 319 -43.38 -18.30 -0.71
C ASN A 319 -42.84 -17.27 -1.71
N LEU A 320 -41.93 -16.39 -1.29
CA LEU A 320 -41.36 -15.34 -2.13
C LEU A 320 -40.07 -15.79 -2.83
N SER A 321 -39.77 -15.18 -3.97
CA SER A 321 -38.48 -15.35 -4.64
C SER A 321 -37.33 -14.93 -3.73
N LYS A 322 -36.07 -15.21 -4.10
CA LYS A 322 -34.89 -14.90 -3.26
C LYS A 322 -34.73 -13.40 -3.03
N GLU A 323 -34.95 -12.60 -4.06
CA GLU A 323 -34.86 -11.14 -4.01
C GLU A 323 -36.01 -10.55 -3.18
N GLU A 324 -37.24 -10.94 -3.44
CA GLU A 324 -38.42 -10.49 -2.69
C GLU A 324 -38.37 -10.93 -1.22
N ALA A 325 -37.83 -12.12 -0.92
CA ALA A 325 -37.68 -12.61 0.44
C ALA A 325 -36.67 -11.75 1.25
N LYS A 326 -35.66 -11.20 0.60
CA LYS A 326 -34.70 -10.30 1.24
C LYS A 326 -35.31 -8.93 1.58
N GLU A 327 -36.12 -8.40 0.67
CA GLU A 327 -36.87 -7.16 0.92
C GLU A 327 -37.90 -7.34 2.01
N CYS A 328 -38.65 -8.44 1.96
CA CYS A 328 -39.63 -8.81 2.97
C CYS A 328 -38.97 -9.00 4.35
N PHE A 329 -37.81 -9.65 4.42
CA PHE A 329 -37.02 -9.79 5.67
C PHE A 329 -36.66 -8.45 6.26
N ASN A 330 -36.10 -7.54 5.44
CA ASN A 330 -35.71 -6.22 5.89
C ASN A 330 -36.90 -5.39 6.36
N TYR A 331 -38.00 -5.43 5.62
CA TYR A 331 -39.25 -4.74 5.98
C TYR A 331 -39.83 -5.24 7.32
N ASN A 332 -39.95 -6.56 7.51
CA ASN A 332 -40.49 -7.12 8.75
C ASN A 332 -39.54 -6.94 9.94
N MET A 333 -38.23 -6.98 9.72
CA MET A 333 -37.25 -6.63 10.75
C MET A 333 -37.42 -5.19 11.22
N TYR A 334 -37.56 -4.28 10.27
CA TYR A 334 -37.80 -2.86 10.55
C TYR A 334 -39.11 -2.65 11.30
N LYS A 335 -40.23 -3.25 10.80
CA LYS A 335 -41.57 -3.19 11.40
C LYS A 335 -41.53 -3.66 12.87
N HIS A 336 -40.88 -4.80 13.12
CA HIS A 336 -40.73 -5.36 14.45
C HIS A 336 -40.02 -4.39 15.41
N ILE A 337 -38.91 -3.78 14.95
CA ILE A 337 -38.14 -2.84 15.76
C ILE A 337 -38.99 -1.62 16.09
N MET A 338 -39.73 -1.09 15.10
CA MET A 338 -40.61 0.06 15.28
C MET A 338 -41.71 -0.19 16.32
N GLU A 339 -42.37 -1.34 16.22
CA GLU A 339 -43.52 -1.70 17.10
C GLU A 339 -43.05 -1.97 18.54
N ASN A 340 -41.78 -2.37 18.74
CA ASN A 340 -41.29 -2.78 20.05
C ASN A 340 -40.31 -1.77 20.67
N PHE A 341 -39.92 -0.71 19.94
CA PHE A 341 -38.93 0.28 20.40
C PHE A 341 -39.53 1.21 21.46
N THR A 342 -38.77 1.43 22.53
CA THR A 342 -39.05 2.44 23.53
C THR A 342 -37.75 3.11 23.94
N TYR A 343 -37.65 4.44 23.82
CA TYR A 343 -36.45 5.13 24.27
C TYR A 343 -36.36 5.04 25.82
N PRO A 344 -35.26 4.55 26.40
CA PRO A 344 -35.12 4.46 27.84
C PRO A 344 -35.17 5.86 28.46
N LYS A 345 -36.10 6.10 29.40
CA LYS A 345 -36.31 7.42 30.02
C LYS A 345 -35.04 8.01 30.65
N GLU A 346 -34.25 7.17 31.32
CA GLU A 346 -32.99 7.62 31.91
C GLU A 346 -31.94 8.00 30.85
N ALA A 347 -31.94 7.38 29.67
CA ALA A 347 -31.06 7.74 28.57
C ALA A 347 -31.51 9.05 27.89
N GLU A 348 -32.83 9.27 27.83
CA GLU A 348 -33.43 10.53 27.34
C GLU A 348 -33.08 11.69 28.24
N GLU A 349 -33.28 11.54 29.58
CA GLU A 349 -32.94 12.55 30.57
C GLU A 349 -31.45 12.92 30.59
N LYS A 350 -30.58 11.93 30.37
CA LYS A 350 -29.13 12.09 30.32
C LYS A 350 -28.61 12.48 28.95
N LYS A 351 -29.48 12.65 27.93
CA LYS A 351 -29.16 12.94 26.55
C LYS A 351 -28.13 11.96 25.94
N ILE A 352 -28.28 10.67 26.25
CA ILE A 352 -27.40 9.61 25.75
C ILE A 352 -27.91 9.16 24.39
N GLU A 353 -27.17 9.47 23.34
CA GLU A 353 -27.42 9.08 21.96
C GLU A 353 -26.26 8.22 21.42
N GLY A 354 -26.49 7.52 20.31
CA GLY A 354 -25.44 6.85 19.58
C GLY A 354 -25.85 5.54 18.92
N ARG A 355 -24.88 4.92 18.28
CA ARG A 355 -25.07 3.67 17.52
C ARG A 355 -24.76 2.46 18.39
N VAL A 356 -25.69 1.56 18.51
CA VAL A 356 -25.54 0.24 19.13
C VAL A 356 -25.45 -0.82 18.04
N SER A 357 -24.40 -1.60 18.06
CA SER A 357 -24.27 -2.78 17.19
C SER A 357 -24.78 -4.00 17.92
N VAL A 358 -25.85 -4.62 17.42
CA VAL A 358 -26.42 -5.85 17.96
C VAL A 358 -26.01 -7.01 17.09
N GLN A 359 -25.51 -8.09 17.68
CA GLN A 359 -25.23 -9.35 16.99
C GLN A 359 -26.05 -10.46 17.61
N PHE A 360 -26.58 -11.33 16.76
CA PHE A 360 -27.37 -12.49 17.17
C PHE A 360 -27.26 -13.63 16.18
N ILE A 361 -27.60 -14.82 16.59
CA ILE A 361 -27.63 -16.02 15.76
C ILE A 361 -29.07 -16.45 15.55
N ILE A 362 -29.45 -16.74 14.29
CA ILE A 362 -30.65 -17.50 13.96
C ILE A 362 -30.22 -18.95 13.79
N ASP A 363 -30.66 -19.82 14.67
CA ASP A 363 -30.29 -21.24 14.67
C ASP A 363 -31.07 -22.06 13.61
N LYS A 364 -30.69 -23.33 13.47
CA LYS A 364 -31.34 -24.27 12.50
C LYS A 364 -32.80 -24.58 12.82
N GLU A 365 -33.28 -24.26 13.99
CA GLU A 365 -34.65 -24.33 14.40
C GLU A 365 -35.41 -23.03 14.17
N GLY A 366 -34.72 -21.94 13.76
CA GLY A 366 -35.28 -20.62 13.51
C GLY A 366 -35.37 -19.73 14.76
N ASN A 367 -34.75 -20.09 15.87
CA ASN A 367 -34.79 -19.32 17.10
C ASN A 367 -33.60 -18.34 17.18
N ILE A 368 -33.79 -17.23 17.90
CA ILE A 368 -32.71 -16.25 18.18
C ILE A 368 -31.89 -16.76 19.35
N ARG A 369 -30.56 -16.75 19.18
CA ARG A 369 -29.58 -17.06 20.23
C ARG A 369 -28.39 -16.10 20.24
N ASP A 370 -27.67 -16.10 21.34
CA ASP A 370 -26.38 -15.40 21.51
C ASP A 370 -26.44 -13.89 21.15
N VAL A 371 -27.46 -13.21 21.69
CA VAL A 371 -27.61 -11.76 21.47
C VAL A 371 -26.56 -10.98 22.25
N VAL A 372 -25.64 -10.35 21.51
CA VAL A 372 -24.55 -9.52 22.05
C VAL A 372 -24.72 -8.10 21.54
N THR A 373 -24.58 -7.12 22.43
CA THR A 373 -24.70 -5.70 22.10
C THR A 373 -23.40 -4.96 22.38
N ARG A 374 -23.12 -3.93 21.60
CA ARG A 374 -21.99 -3.00 21.83
C ARG A 374 -22.42 -1.59 21.42
N GLY A 375 -22.50 -0.71 22.40
CA GLY A 375 -22.87 0.69 22.24
C GLY A 375 -21.70 1.68 22.39
N PRO A 376 -22.01 2.98 22.42
CA PRO A 376 -21.06 4.04 22.70
C PRO A 376 -20.62 4.02 24.17
N ALA A 377 -19.59 4.77 24.51
CA ALA A 377 -19.20 5.01 25.90
C ALA A 377 -20.40 5.60 26.67
N ASN A 378 -20.76 5.04 27.82
CA ASN A 378 -21.95 5.35 28.61
C ASN A 378 -23.30 4.95 27.98
N GLY A 379 -23.30 4.11 26.95
CA GLY A 379 -24.50 3.66 26.22
C GLY A 379 -25.16 2.39 26.74
N GLU A 380 -24.85 1.95 27.97
CA GLU A 380 -25.36 0.68 28.53
C GLU A 380 -26.89 0.60 28.53
N LEU A 381 -27.59 1.69 28.78
CA LEU A 381 -29.05 1.75 28.73
C LEU A 381 -29.59 1.50 27.30
N LEU A 382 -28.92 2.00 26.30
CA LEU A 382 -29.26 1.78 24.89
C LEU A 382 -28.96 0.33 24.45
N GLU A 383 -27.90 -0.27 25.01
CA GLU A 383 -27.56 -1.67 24.76
C GLU A 383 -28.60 -2.64 25.33
N VAL A 384 -29.08 -2.36 26.52
CA VAL A 384 -30.14 -3.16 27.16
C VAL A 384 -31.43 -3.12 26.34
N GLU A 385 -31.84 -1.93 25.86
CA GLU A 385 -33.02 -1.78 25.03
C GLU A 385 -32.85 -2.46 23.66
N ALA A 386 -31.72 -2.28 23.02
CA ALA A 386 -31.41 -2.95 21.74
C ALA A 386 -31.42 -4.48 21.88
N LYS A 387 -30.89 -5.00 22.98
CA LYS A 387 -30.93 -6.44 23.30
C LYS A 387 -32.36 -6.92 23.52
N ARG A 388 -33.18 -6.16 24.25
CA ARG A 388 -34.59 -6.46 24.50
C ARG A 388 -35.37 -6.60 23.21
N ILE A 389 -35.27 -5.61 22.32
CA ILE A 389 -35.97 -5.58 21.03
C ILE A 389 -35.65 -6.81 20.18
N VAL A 390 -34.35 -7.12 20.05
CA VAL A 390 -33.89 -8.27 19.26
C VAL A 390 -34.31 -9.60 19.88
N SER A 391 -34.36 -9.67 21.21
CA SER A 391 -34.81 -10.87 21.92
C SER A 391 -36.34 -11.15 21.78
N LEU A 392 -37.13 -10.15 21.37
CA LEU A 392 -38.55 -10.26 21.09
C LEU A 392 -38.88 -10.69 19.62
N LEU A 393 -37.87 -10.85 18.78
CA LEU A 393 -38.06 -11.29 17.42
C LEU A 393 -38.75 -12.65 17.34
N PRO A 394 -39.73 -12.86 16.42
CA PRO A 394 -40.43 -14.09 16.28
C PRO A 394 -39.53 -15.21 15.76
N LYS A 395 -40.04 -16.43 15.79
CA LYS A 395 -39.37 -17.58 15.17
C LYS A 395 -39.30 -17.43 13.66
N PHE A 396 -38.13 -17.74 13.08
CA PHE A 396 -37.86 -17.68 11.64
C PHE A 396 -37.94 -19.04 10.97
N ILE A 397 -38.16 -19.06 9.67
CA ILE A 397 -37.82 -20.18 8.81
C ILE A 397 -36.29 -20.18 8.70
N PRO A 398 -35.57 -21.25 9.08
CA PRO A 398 -34.11 -21.26 9.13
C PRO A 398 -33.49 -21.15 7.75
N ALA A 399 -32.28 -20.64 7.69
CA ALA A 399 -31.47 -20.61 6.49
C ALA A 399 -31.08 -22.03 6.05
N LYS A 400 -30.93 -22.23 4.72
CA LYS A 400 -30.46 -23.50 4.19
C LYS A 400 -29.22 -23.35 3.34
N HIS A 401 -28.31 -24.30 3.50
CA HIS A 401 -27.12 -24.46 2.66
C HIS A 401 -27.02 -25.93 2.24
N LYS A 402 -26.92 -26.18 0.94
CA LYS A 402 -26.93 -27.53 0.35
C LYS A 402 -28.14 -28.37 0.85
N GLY A 403 -29.29 -27.73 0.93
CA GLY A 403 -30.54 -28.35 1.37
C GLY A 403 -30.66 -28.64 2.88
N LYS A 404 -29.65 -28.27 3.70
CA LYS A 404 -29.67 -28.48 5.17
C LYS A 404 -29.82 -27.16 5.91
N ALA A 405 -30.60 -27.14 6.98
CA ALA A 405 -30.74 -25.99 7.86
C ALA A 405 -29.42 -25.70 8.56
N VAL A 406 -29.03 -24.42 8.61
CA VAL A 406 -27.76 -23.95 9.17
C VAL A 406 -27.95 -22.75 10.10
N ASN A 407 -27.03 -22.60 11.06
CA ASN A 407 -27.00 -21.42 11.92
C ASN A 407 -26.40 -20.24 11.17
N ILE A 408 -27.01 -19.06 11.28
CA ILE A 408 -26.52 -17.83 10.67
C ILE A 408 -26.38 -16.71 11.70
N LYS A 409 -25.30 -15.98 11.61
CA LYS A 409 -25.00 -14.82 12.44
C LYS A 409 -25.36 -13.52 11.74
N TYR A 410 -26.14 -12.68 12.42
CA TYR A 410 -26.58 -11.36 11.94
C TYR A 410 -25.97 -10.24 12.76
N GLY A 411 -25.76 -9.11 12.10
CA GLY A 411 -25.41 -7.83 12.72
C GLY A 411 -26.42 -6.76 12.36
N LEU A 412 -27.01 -6.16 13.35
CA LEU A 412 -28.02 -5.12 13.23
C LEU A 412 -27.50 -3.83 13.90
N PRO A 413 -27.12 -2.81 13.13
CA PRO A 413 -26.80 -1.51 13.68
C PRO A 413 -28.07 -0.71 13.95
N ILE A 414 -28.28 -0.30 15.19
CA ILE A 414 -29.39 0.54 15.63
C ILE A 414 -28.82 1.88 16.10
N THR A 415 -29.27 2.98 15.51
CA THR A 415 -28.86 4.33 15.93
C THR A 415 -29.99 4.99 16.70
N PHE A 416 -29.72 5.33 17.95
CA PHE A 416 -30.60 6.04 18.85
C PHE A 416 -30.32 7.54 18.76
N LYS A 417 -31.34 8.34 18.42
CA LYS A 417 -31.24 9.78 18.31
C LYS A 417 -32.42 10.46 19.00
N LEU A 418 -32.13 11.51 19.76
CA LEU A 418 -33.13 12.38 20.34
C LEU A 418 -33.56 13.44 19.35
N LYS A 419 -34.81 13.87 19.45
CA LYS A 419 -35.31 14.96 18.61
C LYS A 419 -34.87 16.27 19.24
N ASP A 420 -34.24 17.15 18.46
CA ASP A 420 -33.94 18.53 18.85
C ASP A 420 -35.18 19.32 19.19
#